data_8557480e681d05e1ec5343b34e267baa
#
_entry.id   8557480e681d05e1ec5343b34e267baa
#
_cell.length_a   1.000
_cell.length_b   1.000
_cell.length_c   1.000
_cell.angle_alpha   90.00
_cell.angle_beta   90.00
_cell.angle_gamma   90.00
#
_symmetry.space_group_name_H-M   'P 1'
#
loop_
_entity.id
_entity.type
_entity.pdbx_description
1 polymer ?
#
loop_
_entity_poly.entity_id
_entity_poly.type
_entity_poly.pdbx_seq_one_letter_code
_entity_poly.pdbx_strand_id
1 'polypeptide(L)'
;MDKGRLHSIETFGAVDGPGIRTVFFLQGCPARCSYCHNPDTWNTGGGREVDIDEIVSRAKRGKPYYGEDGGVTFSGGEPLLQGKFLREALIALKAEGIGSAIDTSGTYFDEDSEAAIAEADLLLLDIKHTDAAVFKELTGRGQEPLFKLIEVINRLEKPIWVRQVIVPGLNDTKAYIEDLNGFLSNM
;
A
#
# COMPACT_ATOMS: atom_id res chain seq x y z
N MET A 1 10.92 -11.94 16.47
CA MET A 1 10.62 -11.17 15.26
C MET A 1 9.45 -11.80 14.58
N ASP A 2 8.45 -11.02 14.29
CA ASP A 2 7.26 -11.49 13.59
C ASP A 2 7.63 -11.85 12.15
N LYS A 3 7.12 -12.96 11.64
CA LYS A 3 7.29 -13.35 10.25
C LYS A 3 6.16 -12.77 9.42
N GLY A 4 6.50 -12.26 8.24
CA GLY A 4 5.52 -11.85 7.25
C GLY A 4 5.13 -13.00 6.33
N ARG A 5 4.03 -12.81 5.62
CA ARG A 5 3.59 -13.68 4.53
C ARG A 5 3.77 -12.94 3.21
N LEU A 6 4.61 -13.49 2.38
CA LEU A 6 4.99 -12.91 1.10
C LEU A 6 4.37 -13.71 -0.05
N HIS A 7 3.76 -13.02 -1.01
CA HIS A 7 3.31 -13.58 -2.27
C HIS A 7 4.47 -13.68 -3.27
N SER A 8 5.03 -12.53 -3.62
CA SER A 8 6.10 -12.43 -4.64
C SER A 8 6.96 -11.20 -4.43
N ILE A 9 8.06 -11.13 -5.18
CA ILE A 9 8.98 -9.99 -5.20
C ILE A 9 9.17 -9.59 -6.66
N GLU A 10 9.06 -8.31 -6.96
CA GLU A 10 9.46 -7.71 -8.22
C GLU A 10 10.68 -6.80 -8.00
N THR A 11 11.68 -6.96 -8.84
CA THR A 11 12.84 -6.08 -8.89
C THR A 11 12.71 -5.15 -10.08
N PHE A 12 13.18 -3.91 -9.95
CA PHE A 12 13.07 -2.88 -11.01
C PHE A 12 11.62 -2.43 -11.30
N GLY A 13 10.73 -2.44 -10.30
CA GLY A 13 9.42 -1.78 -10.41
C GLY A 13 9.58 -0.29 -10.68
N ALA A 14 8.93 0.20 -11.74
CA ALA A 14 9.00 1.60 -12.17
C ALA A 14 7.66 2.34 -12.03
N VAL A 15 6.62 1.65 -11.58
CA VAL A 15 5.25 2.20 -11.44
C VAL A 15 4.70 2.13 -10.01
N ASP A 16 5.49 1.60 -9.10
CA ASP A 16 5.11 1.37 -7.70
C ASP A 16 5.70 2.41 -6.75
N GLY A 17 5.75 3.66 -7.19
CA GLY A 17 6.30 4.82 -6.49
C GLY A 17 7.41 5.50 -7.27
N PRO A 18 8.06 6.52 -6.69
CA PRO A 18 9.14 7.27 -7.36
C PRO A 18 10.39 6.41 -7.54
N GLY A 19 11.11 6.66 -8.63
CA GLY A 19 12.37 5.98 -8.96
C GLY A 19 12.21 4.48 -9.26
N ILE A 20 13.30 3.75 -9.18
CA ILE A 20 13.30 2.29 -9.31
C ILE A 20 13.12 1.67 -7.94
N ARG A 21 12.28 0.63 -7.86
CA ARG A 21 11.91 0.03 -6.58
C ARG A 21 12.00 -1.49 -6.59
N THR A 22 12.32 -2.04 -5.44
CA THR A 22 12.02 -3.45 -5.17
C THR A 22 10.64 -3.52 -4.52
N VAL A 23 9.72 -4.24 -5.14
CA VAL A 23 8.35 -4.38 -4.66
C VAL A 23 8.17 -5.73 -3.97
N PHE A 24 7.75 -5.70 -2.71
CA PHE A 24 7.36 -6.89 -1.96
C PHE A 24 5.83 -6.97 -1.95
N PHE A 25 5.27 -7.94 -2.66
CA PHE A 25 3.84 -8.20 -2.66
C PHE A 25 3.49 -9.07 -1.47
N LEU A 26 2.88 -8.48 -0.44
CA LEU A 26 2.47 -9.20 0.75
C LEU A 26 1.19 -10.01 0.49
N GLN A 27 1.08 -11.13 1.16
CA GLN A 27 -0.05 -12.03 1.07
C GLN A 27 -1.16 -11.62 2.03
N GLY A 28 -2.40 -11.78 1.62
CA GLY A 28 -3.61 -11.47 2.40
C GLY A 28 -4.23 -10.14 2.01
N CYS A 29 -5.52 -10.17 1.70
CA CYS A 29 -6.32 -8.97 1.46
C CYS A 29 -7.74 -9.19 1.96
N PRO A 30 -8.32 -8.27 2.74
CA PRO A 30 -9.70 -8.39 3.20
C PRO A 30 -10.72 -7.96 2.13
N ALA A 31 -10.28 -7.21 1.11
CA ALA A 31 -11.12 -6.76 0.01
C ALA A 31 -11.29 -7.82 -1.09
N ARG A 32 -12.32 -7.64 -1.90
CA ARG A 32 -12.67 -8.48 -3.06
C ARG A 32 -12.99 -7.59 -4.26
N CYS A 33 -12.01 -6.72 -4.59
CA CYS A 33 -12.19 -5.74 -5.65
C CYS A 33 -12.53 -6.43 -6.97
N SER A 34 -13.59 -5.95 -7.64
CA SER A 34 -14.09 -6.54 -8.89
C SER A 34 -13.07 -6.50 -10.04
N TYR A 35 -12.13 -5.56 -10.00
CA TYR A 35 -11.04 -5.40 -10.96
C TYR A 35 -9.65 -5.71 -10.35
N CYS A 36 -9.58 -6.60 -9.38
CA CYS A 36 -8.33 -6.95 -8.74
C CYS A 36 -7.33 -7.55 -9.74
N HIS A 37 -6.11 -7.01 -9.77
CA HIS A 37 -5.04 -7.53 -10.61
C HIS A 37 -4.34 -8.74 -10.01
N ASN A 38 -4.40 -8.89 -8.67
CA ASN A 38 -3.68 -9.92 -7.92
C ASN A 38 -4.62 -10.74 -7.00
N PRO A 39 -5.65 -11.42 -7.52
CA PRO A 39 -6.60 -12.17 -6.69
C PRO A 39 -5.93 -13.32 -5.91
N ASP A 40 -4.77 -13.79 -6.36
CA ASP A 40 -3.97 -14.82 -5.68
C ASP A 40 -3.46 -14.37 -4.31
N THR A 41 -3.39 -13.04 -4.08
CA THR A 41 -3.02 -12.46 -2.78
C THR A 41 -4.15 -12.45 -1.75
N TRP A 42 -5.38 -12.79 -2.10
CA TRP A 42 -6.53 -12.68 -1.20
C TRP A 42 -6.45 -13.60 0.02
N ASN A 43 -5.96 -14.83 -0.19
CA ASN A 43 -5.91 -15.82 0.89
C ASN A 43 -4.84 -15.45 1.92
N THR A 44 -5.25 -15.15 3.16
CA THR A 44 -4.34 -14.78 4.25
C THR A 44 -3.41 -15.92 4.67
N GLY A 45 -3.79 -17.18 4.44
CA GLY A 45 -2.97 -18.37 4.70
C GLY A 45 -2.05 -18.77 3.53
N GLY A 46 -2.15 -18.08 2.39
CA GLY A 46 -1.31 -18.33 1.20
C GLY A 46 0.10 -17.76 1.30
N GLY A 47 0.81 -17.79 0.17
CA GLY A 47 2.18 -17.30 0.09
C GLY A 47 3.16 -18.12 0.92
N ARG A 48 4.37 -17.56 1.15
CA ARG A 48 5.39 -18.16 2.01
C ARG A 48 5.74 -17.24 3.18
N GLU A 49 6.32 -17.79 4.22
CA GLU A 49 6.90 -16.99 5.29
C GLU A 49 8.16 -16.26 4.80
N VAL A 50 8.34 -15.05 5.32
CA VAL A 50 9.52 -14.21 5.10
C VAL A 50 9.89 -13.55 6.43
N ASP A 51 11.18 -13.42 6.71
CA ASP A 51 11.72 -12.67 7.83
C ASP A 51 12.28 -11.31 7.39
N ILE A 52 12.58 -10.46 8.36
CA ILE A 52 13.12 -9.12 8.15
C ILE A 52 14.50 -9.18 7.47
N ASP A 53 15.32 -10.16 7.82
CA ASP A 53 16.67 -10.29 7.25
C ASP A 53 16.61 -10.56 5.74
N GLU A 54 15.64 -11.35 5.28
CA GLU A 54 15.43 -11.57 3.85
C GLU A 54 14.98 -10.27 3.15
N ILE A 55 14.04 -9.51 3.73
CA ILE A 55 13.60 -8.21 3.18
C ILE A 55 14.80 -7.28 3.01
N VAL A 56 15.58 -7.10 4.08
CA VAL A 56 16.76 -6.23 4.06
C VAL A 56 17.80 -6.72 3.05
N SER A 57 18.09 -8.02 3.03
CA SER A 57 19.06 -8.59 2.10
C SER A 57 18.66 -8.38 0.64
N ARG A 58 17.37 -8.52 0.31
CA ARG A 58 16.83 -8.26 -1.04
C ARG A 58 16.91 -6.78 -1.39
N ALA A 59 16.50 -5.90 -0.47
CA ALA A 59 16.55 -4.46 -0.66
C ALA A 59 17.98 -3.95 -0.88
N LYS A 60 18.95 -4.44 -0.12
CA LYS A 60 20.38 -4.08 -0.30
C LYS A 60 20.93 -4.44 -1.67
N ARG A 61 20.50 -5.54 -2.27
CA ARG A 61 20.87 -5.90 -3.64
C ARG A 61 20.30 -4.94 -4.68
N GLY A 62 19.11 -4.38 -4.44
CA GLY A 62 18.50 -3.37 -5.29
C GLY A 62 19.06 -1.95 -5.11
N LYS A 63 19.69 -1.67 -3.94
CA LYS A 63 20.11 -0.31 -3.55
C LYS A 63 20.94 0.44 -4.61
N PRO A 64 21.88 -0.20 -5.36
CA PRO A 64 22.62 0.51 -6.41
C PRO A 64 21.76 1.07 -7.56
N TYR A 65 20.53 0.61 -7.70
CA TYR A 65 19.61 0.97 -8.78
C TYR A 65 18.51 1.96 -8.34
N TYR A 66 18.35 2.19 -7.04
CA TYR A 66 17.27 3.03 -6.53
C TYR A 66 17.45 4.52 -6.84
N GLY A 67 18.69 4.99 -7.02
CA GLY A 67 18.97 6.42 -7.19
C GLY A 67 18.59 7.21 -5.92
N GLU A 68 18.16 8.45 -6.10
CA GLU A 68 17.78 9.34 -4.99
C GLU A 68 16.34 9.11 -4.52
N ASP A 69 15.43 8.78 -5.45
CA ASP A 69 13.99 8.71 -5.18
C ASP A 69 13.47 7.27 -5.01
N GLY A 70 14.23 6.28 -5.43
CA GLY A 70 13.81 4.88 -5.39
C GLY A 70 13.94 4.23 -4.02
N GLY A 71 13.64 2.93 -3.96
CA GLY A 71 13.71 2.19 -2.70
C GLY A 71 12.89 0.91 -2.70
N VAL A 72 12.17 0.68 -1.63
CA VAL A 72 11.29 -0.47 -1.44
C VAL A 72 9.83 -0.03 -1.42
N THR A 73 8.96 -0.83 -2.04
CA THR A 73 7.50 -0.69 -1.87
C THR A 73 6.93 -1.99 -1.33
N PHE A 74 6.11 -1.89 -0.30
CA PHE A 74 5.25 -2.98 0.15
C PHE A 74 3.87 -2.81 -0.45
N SER A 75 3.45 -3.79 -1.24
CA SER A 75 2.19 -3.84 -1.99
C SER A 75 1.59 -5.26 -1.89
N GLY A 76 0.81 -5.70 -2.87
CA GLY A 76 0.32 -7.07 -3.02
C GLY A 76 -1.15 -7.24 -2.75
N GLY A 77 -1.52 -7.83 -1.60
CA GLY A 77 -2.87 -7.82 -1.08
C GLY A 77 -3.18 -6.46 -0.43
N GLU A 78 -3.33 -6.46 0.89
CA GLU A 78 -3.38 -5.22 1.68
C GLU A 78 -2.22 -5.27 2.71
N PRO A 79 -1.14 -4.51 2.50
CA PRO A 79 0.04 -4.56 3.37
C PRO A 79 -0.25 -4.23 4.82
N LEU A 80 -1.21 -3.33 5.08
CA LEU A 80 -1.59 -2.91 6.43
C LEU A 80 -2.16 -4.07 7.26
N LEU A 81 -2.63 -5.15 6.63
CA LEU A 81 -3.06 -6.36 7.32
C LEU A 81 -1.92 -7.05 8.09
N GLN A 82 -0.68 -6.77 7.73
CA GLN A 82 0.53 -7.28 8.37
C GLN A 82 1.31 -6.16 9.09
N GLY A 83 0.60 -5.25 9.77
CA GLY A 83 1.14 -4.00 10.32
C GLY A 83 2.38 -4.18 11.20
N LYS A 84 2.43 -5.19 12.09
CA LYS A 84 3.59 -5.47 12.95
C LYS A 84 4.84 -5.82 12.15
N PHE A 85 4.71 -6.79 11.25
CA PHE A 85 5.81 -7.18 10.36
C PHE A 85 6.26 -6.02 9.48
N LEU A 86 5.30 -5.31 8.90
CA LEU A 86 5.54 -4.17 8.03
C LEU A 86 6.33 -3.09 8.75
N ARG A 87 5.95 -2.74 9.99
CA ARG A 87 6.65 -1.76 10.81
C ARG A 87 8.11 -2.16 11.07
N GLU A 88 8.36 -3.41 11.48
CA GLU A 88 9.72 -3.92 11.70
C GLU A 88 10.57 -3.85 10.43
N ALA A 89 9.99 -4.21 9.27
CA ALA A 89 10.65 -4.12 7.98
C ALA A 89 11.02 -2.68 7.61
N LEU A 90 10.10 -1.73 7.81
CA LEU A 90 10.33 -0.31 7.52
C LEU A 90 11.44 0.28 8.40
N ILE A 91 11.45 -0.03 9.69
CA ILE A 91 12.52 0.38 10.62
C ILE A 91 13.87 -0.17 10.16
N ALA A 92 13.92 -1.46 9.79
CA ALA A 92 15.15 -2.08 9.33
C ALA A 92 15.67 -1.50 8.00
N LEU A 93 14.78 -1.19 7.05
CA LEU A 93 15.14 -0.52 5.79
C LEU A 93 15.68 0.89 6.03
N LYS A 94 15.05 1.65 6.92
CA LYS A 94 15.48 2.99 7.33
C LYS A 94 16.89 2.98 7.95
N ALA A 95 17.20 1.98 8.77
CA ALA A 95 18.55 1.79 9.34
C ALA A 95 19.63 1.53 8.27
N GLU A 96 19.26 0.97 7.12
CA GLU A 96 20.14 0.77 5.96
C GLU A 96 20.13 1.97 4.98
N GLY A 97 19.43 3.05 5.31
CA GLY A 97 19.29 4.23 4.44
C GLY A 97 18.61 3.89 3.12
N ILE A 98 17.55 3.10 3.16
CA ILE A 98 16.73 2.70 2.00
C ILE A 98 15.34 3.30 2.18
N GLY A 99 14.92 4.13 1.22
CA GLY A 99 13.61 4.75 1.19
C GLY A 99 12.49 3.71 1.04
N SER A 100 11.34 3.98 1.64
CA SER A 100 10.24 3.02 1.73
C SER A 100 8.88 3.63 1.36
N ALA A 101 8.03 2.82 0.74
CA ALA A 101 6.64 3.16 0.46
C ALA A 101 5.69 2.03 0.84
N ILE A 102 4.49 2.38 1.25
CA ILE A 102 3.36 1.45 1.44
C ILE A 102 2.32 1.75 0.37
N ASP A 103 1.94 0.74 -0.39
CA ASP A 103 0.87 0.78 -1.38
C ASP A 103 -0.39 0.16 -0.79
N THR A 104 -1.37 0.98 -0.44
CA THR A 104 -2.57 0.56 0.26
C THR A 104 -3.83 1.11 -0.37
N SER A 105 -4.91 0.34 -0.28
CA SER A 105 -6.26 0.77 -0.63
C SER A 105 -7.04 1.38 0.55
N GLY A 106 -6.48 1.34 1.76
CA GLY A 106 -7.18 1.76 2.97
C GLY A 106 -8.40 0.89 3.32
N THR A 107 -8.50 -0.32 2.76
CA THR A 107 -9.63 -1.23 3.07
C THR A 107 -9.47 -1.97 4.41
N TYR A 108 -8.34 -1.77 5.06
CA TYR A 108 -8.01 -2.26 6.39
C TYR A 108 -7.23 -1.21 7.19
N PHE A 109 -7.50 -1.11 8.48
CA PHE A 109 -6.80 -0.22 9.39
C PHE A 109 -6.97 -0.66 10.85
N ASP A 110 -5.88 -0.71 11.60
CA ASP A 110 -5.81 -0.94 13.04
C ASP A 110 -4.62 -0.19 13.67
N GLU A 111 -4.34 -0.41 14.96
CA GLU A 111 -3.24 0.22 15.68
C GLU A 111 -1.85 -0.16 15.11
N ASP A 112 -1.69 -1.40 14.64
CA ASP A 112 -0.44 -1.86 14.02
C ASP A 112 -0.24 -1.21 12.64
N SER A 113 -1.33 -0.96 11.90
CA SER A 113 -1.33 -0.20 10.65
C SER A 113 -0.82 1.22 10.87
N GLU A 114 -1.34 1.91 11.89
CA GLU A 114 -0.89 3.26 12.24
C GLU A 114 0.60 3.29 12.57
N ALA A 115 1.07 2.34 13.38
CA ALA A 115 2.48 2.25 13.75
C ALA A 115 3.39 1.98 12.54
N ALA A 116 2.94 1.21 11.55
CA ALA A 116 3.67 1.00 10.29
C ALA A 116 3.70 2.26 9.41
N ILE A 117 2.58 2.96 9.29
CA ILE A 117 2.47 4.20 8.53
C ILE A 117 3.42 5.27 9.08
N ALA A 118 3.57 5.35 10.41
CA ALA A 118 4.48 6.31 11.03
C ALA A 118 5.93 6.15 10.55
N GLU A 119 6.37 4.93 10.24
CA GLU A 119 7.74 4.63 9.78
C GLU A 119 7.95 4.77 8.28
N ALA A 120 6.88 4.72 7.45
CA ALA A 120 6.99 4.83 6.01
C ALA A 120 7.37 6.25 5.56
N ASP A 121 8.13 6.36 4.47
CA ASP A 121 8.49 7.66 3.88
C ASP A 121 7.41 8.18 2.93
N LEU A 122 6.66 7.28 2.29
CA LEU A 122 5.62 7.60 1.30
C LEU A 122 4.45 6.62 1.40
N LEU A 123 3.23 7.09 1.18
CA LEU A 123 2.08 6.24 0.94
C LEU A 123 1.60 6.38 -0.51
N LEU A 124 1.37 5.25 -1.15
CA LEU A 124 0.64 5.17 -2.42
C LEU A 124 -0.79 4.79 -2.06
N LEU A 125 -1.70 5.75 -2.09
CA LEU A 125 -3.09 5.57 -1.66
C LEU A 125 -3.99 5.36 -2.87
N ASP A 126 -4.47 4.14 -3.05
CA ASP A 126 -5.38 3.78 -4.14
C ASP A 126 -6.84 3.98 -3.70
N ILE A 127 -7.42 5.10 -4.07
CA ILE A 127 -8.84 5.41 -3.80
C ILE A 127 -9.70 4.54 -4.71
N LYS A 128 -10.48 3.63 -4.13
CA LYS A 128 -11.33 2.72 -4.94
C LYS A 128 -12.58 3.40 -5.48
N HIS A 129 -13.23 4.23 -4.68
CA HIS A 129 -14.32 5.13 -5.08
C HIS A 129 -14.60 6.15 -3.97
N THR A 130 -15.13 7.32 -4.33
CA THR A 130 -15.53 8.37 -3.36
C THR A 130 -16.89 8.09 -2.73
N ASP A 131 -17.85 7.55 -3.48
CA ASP A 131 -19.16 7.14 -2.97
C ASP A 131 -19.08 5.85 -2.16
N ALA A 132 -19.65 5.85 -0.95
CA ALA A 132 -19.58 4.75 0.00
C ALA A 132 -20.30 3.47 -0.46
N ALA A 133 -21.42 3.61 -1.19
CA ALA A 133 -22.18 2.47 -1.68
C ALA A 133 -21.42 1.78 -2.82
N VAL A 134 -20.89 2.55 -3.76
CA VAL A 134 -20.08 2.06 -4.88
C VAL A 134 -18.76 1.48 -4.37
N PHE A 135 -18.09 2.12 -3.40
CA PHE A 135 -16.90 1.59 -2.76
C PHE A 135 -17.16 0.19 -2.17
N LYS A 136 -18.29 0.04 -1.45
CA LYS A 136 -18.65 -1.25 -0.86
C LYS A 136 -18.99 -2.30 -1.92
N GLU A 137 -19.68 -1.93 -2.99
CA GLU A 137 -19.96 -2.83 -4.10
C GLU A 137 -18.68 -3.31 -4.79
N LEU A 138 -17.74 -2.40 -5.04
CA LEU A 138 -16.48 -2.70 -5.71
C LEU A 138 -15.53 -3.56 -4.87
N THR A 139 -15.46 -3.29 -3.56
CA THR A 139 -14.42 -3.87 -2.69
C THR A 139 -14.93 -4.93 -1.74
N GLY A 140 -16.25 -5.00 -1.53
CA GLY A 140 -16.85 -5.81 -0.47
C GLY A 140 -16.61 -5.25 0.95
N ARG A 141 -16.06 -4.02 1.08
CA ARG A 141 -15.66 -3.39 2.36
C ARG A 141 -16.32 -2.03 2.53
N GLY A 142 -16.50 -1.58 3.77
CA GLY A 142 -16.87 -0.19 4.07
C GLY A 142 -15.67 0.76 3.94
N GLN A 143 -15.96 2.06 3.93
CA GLN A 143 -14.93 3.11 3.85
C GLN A 143 -14.36 3.52 5.20
N GLU A 144 -14.87 3.04 6.33
CA GLU A 144 -14.46 3.47 7.65
C GLU A 144 -12.94 3.30 7.90
N PRO A 145 -12.27 2.20 7.45
CA PRO A 145 -10.83 2.09 7.59
C PRO A 145 -10.07 3.16 6.78
N LEU A 146 -10.57 3.51 5.58
CA LEU A 146 -9.98 4.55 4.74
C LEU A 146 -10.02 5.92 5.43
N PHE A 147 -11.13 6.29 6.07
CA PHE A 147 -11.22 7.56 6.79
C PHE A 147 -10.27 7.63 7.98
N LYS A 148 -10.12 6.53 8.74
CA LYS A 148 -9.12 6.45 9.82
C LYS A 148 -7.70 6.59 9.29
N LEU A 149 -7.40 5.96 8.16
CA LEU A 149 -6.10 6.11 7.49
C LEU A 149 -5.85 7.58 7.09
N ILE A 150 -6.84 8.27 6.51
CA ILE A 150 -6.75 9.69 6.13
C ILE A 150 -6.50 10.57 7.36
N GLU A 151 -7.18 10.33 8.47
CA GLU A 151 -6.94 11.06 9.73
C GLU A 151 -5.49 10.91 10.20
N VAL A 152 -4.92 9.70 10.11
CA VAL A 152 -3.52 9.45 10.48
C VAL A 152 -2.55 10.11 9.50
N ILE A 153 -2.82 10.03 8.19
CA ILE A 153 -2.04 10.71 7.14
C ILE A 153 -1.94 12.20 7.44
N ASN A 154 -3.08 12.85 7.70
CA ASN A 154 -3.14 14.29 7.98
C ASN A 154 -2.42 14.64 9.29
N ARG A 155 -2.63 13.88 10.37
CA ARG A 155 -2.00 14.11 11.66
C ARG A 155 -0.47 13.96 11.62
N LEU A 156 0.03 13.01 10.82
CA LEU A 156 1.47 12.75 10.67
C LEU A 156 2.11 13.53 9.51
N GLU A 157 1.32 14.32 8.78
CA GLU A 157 1.76 15.06 7.57
C GLU A 157 2.52 14.15 6.59
N LYS A 158 2.00 12.90 6.38
CA LYS A 158 2.67 11.92 5.54
C LYS A 158 2.63 12.30 4.06
N PRO A 159 3.76 12.22 3.35
CA PRO A 159 3.74 12.33 1.90
C PRO A 159 2.87 11.22 1.27
N ILE A 160 2.02 11.61 0.34
CA ILE A 160 1.14 10.67 -0.36
C ILE A 160 1.19 10.87 -1.88
N TRP A 161 1.07 9.76 -2.60
CA TRP A 161 0.66 9.73 -3.99
C TRP A 161 -0.72 9.10 -4.07
N VAL A 162 -1.72 9.87 -4.49
CA VAL A 162 -3.06 9.32 -4.72
C VAL A 162 -3.08 8.64 -6.07
N ARG A 163 -3.62 7.43 -6.11
CA ARG A 163 -3.84 6.66 -7.33
C ARG A 163 -5.32 6.33 -7.48
N GLN A 164 -5.77 6.24 -8.71
CA GLN A 164 -7.13 5.86 -9.06
C GLN A 164 -7.11 5.00 -10.31
N VAL A 165 -7.64 3.80 -10.20
CA VAL A 165 -7.90 2.97 -11.39
C VAL A 165 -9.12 3.53 -12.10
N ILE A 166 -8.96 3.94 -13.36
CA ILE A 166 -10.10 4.41 -14.18
C ILE A 166 -10.76 3.20 -14.83
N VAL A 167 -12.03 3.02 -14.52
CA VAL A 167 -12.87 1.92 -15.03
C VAL A 167 -13.96 2.53 -15.92
N PRO A 168 -13.98 2.22 -17.24
CA PRO A 168 -14.97 2.75 -18.15
C PRO A 168 -16.42 2.50 -17.69
N GLY A 169 -17.23 3.54 -17.72
CA GLY A 169 -18.63 3.49 -17.29
C GLY A 169 -18.87 3.52 -15.77
N LEU A 170 -17.79 3.56 -14.97
CA LEU A 170 -17.88 3.63 -13.52
C LEU A 170 -17.39 4.99 -12.97
N ASN A 171 -16.15 5.34 -13.29
CA ASN A 171 -15.49 6.52 -12.74
C ASN A 171 -14.69 7.33 -13.80
N ASP A 172 -15.02 7.16 -15.06
CA ASP A 172 -14.39 7.83 -16.22
C ASP A 172 -15.10 9.13 -16.65
N THR A 173 -15.99 9.67 -15.79
CA THR A 173 -16.74 10.90 -16.09
C THR A 173 -16.08 12.13 -15.45
N LYS A 174 -16.31 13.29 -16.09
CA LYS A 174 -15.87 14.58 -15.53
C LYS A 174 -16.46 14.83 -14.13
N ALA A 175 -17.71 14.49 -13.92
CA ALA A 175 -18.37 14.64 -12.63
C ALA A 175 -17.65 13.83 -11.54
N TYR A 176 -17.27 12.59 -11.82
CA TYR A 176 -16.53 11.79 -10.87
C TYR A 176 -15.15 12.40 -10.53
N ILE A 177 -14.44 12.95 -11.53
CA ILE A 177 -13.15 13.61 -11.29
C ILE A 177 -13.32 14.86 -10.40
N GLU A 178 -14.41 15.61 -10.57
CA GLU A 178 -14.74 16.74 -9.70
C GLU A 178 -15.06 16.27 -8.27
N ASP A 179 -15.80 15.18 -8.09
CA ASP A 179 -16.06 14.56 -6.79
C ASP A 179 -14.77 14.07 -6.12
N LEU A 180 -13.90 13.41 -6.90
CA LEU A 180 -12.59 12.97 -6.40
C LEU A 180 -11.74 14.15 -5.94
N ASN A 181 -11.68 15.24 -6.70
CA ASN A 181 -10.98 16.46 -6.29
C ASN A 181 -11.55 17.04 -5.00
N GLY A 182 -12.89 17.06 -4.86
CA GLY A 182 -13.55 17.47 -3.63
C GLY A 182 -13.21 16.58 -2.44
N PHE A 183 -13.16 15.28 -2.66
CA PHE A 183 -12.75 14.30 -1.64
C PHE A 183 -11.30 14.54 -1.18
N LEU A 184 -10.39 14.73 -2.12
CA LEU A 184 -8.96 14.93 -1.85
C LEU A 184 -8.66 16.30 -1.21
N SER A 185 -9.49 17.31 -1.45
CA SER A 185 -9.31 18.65 -0.84
C SER A 185 -9.47 18.65 0.68
N ASN A 186 -9.97 17.55 1.25
CA ASN A 186 -10.11 17.37 2.70
C ASN A 186 -8.99 16.50 3.31
N MET A 187 -7.95 16.21 2.52
CA MET A 187 -6.79 15.40 2.93
C MET A 187 -5.57 16.25 3.21
#